data_dc6e1ef5a02ffa00c37cac319f07c172
#
_entry.id   dc6e1ef5a02ffa00c37cac319f07c172
#
_cell.length_a   1.000
_cell.length_b   1.000
_cell.length_c   1.000
_cell.angle_alpha   90.00
_cell.angle_beta   90.00
_cell.angle_gamma   90.00
#
_symmetry.space_group_name_H-M   'P 1'
#
loop_
_entity.id
_entity.type
_entity.pdbx_description
1 polymer ?
#
loop_
_entity_poly.entity_id
_entity_poly.type
_entity_poly.pdbx_seq_one_letter_code
_entity_poly.pdbx_strand_id
1 'polypeptide(L)'
;CPDMELIDFLLRQIIFRNPQRDCRIRGSAEDWEGLPPTKSLFNSPEGVGLPIGDLTSQLFSNIYLGELDGYVKRVLRCKHYGRYVDDFFIVHPSKRYLKELIPWIREFLKEELELELHPDKIELQHYSRGVAFLGAYVRPYRKYPSKRTAGFFGKRYTGWKKRVPKENPL
;
A
#
# COMPACT_ATOMS: atom_id res chain seq x y z
N CYS A 1 16.16 19.45 -23.73
CA CYS A 1 15.16 18.37 -23.75
C CYS A 1 15.81 17.10 -23.27
N PRO A 2 15.16 16.31 -22.41
CA PRO A 2 15.66 14.99 -22.07
C PRO A 2 15.72 14.13 -23.35
N ASP A 3 16.73 13.27 -23.42
CA ASP A 3 16.89 12.29 -24.50
C ASP A 3 15.76 11.27 -24.38
N MET A 4 14.76 11.38 -25.26
CA MET A 4 13.57 10.54 -25.22
C MET A 4 13.86 9.08 -25.58
N GLU A 5 14.86 8.84 -26.41
CA GLU A 5 15.26 7.47 -26.80
C GLU A 5 15.92 6.76 -25.63
N LEU A 6 16.81 7.46 -24.89
CA LEU A 6 17.41 6.93 -23.68
C LEU A 6 16.36 6.67 -22.59
N ILE A 7 15.39 7.58 -22.43
CA ILE A 7 14.31 7.41 -21.46
C ILE A 7 13.45 6.19 -21.81
N ASP A 8 13.02 6.04 -23.07
CA ASP A 8 12.25 4.88 -23.50
C ASP A 8 13.03 3.57 -23.29
N PHE A 9 14.30 3.55 -23.65
CA PHE A 9 15.16 2.41 -23.40
C PHE A 9 15.24 2.04 -21.92
N LEU A 10 15.48 3.02 -21.04
CA LEU A 10 15.58 2.79 -19.59
C LEU A 10 14.25 2.33 -19.00
N LEU A 11 13.14 2.92 -19.41
CA LEU A 11 11.80 2.52 -18.96
C LEU A 11 11.51 1.07 -19.35
N ARG A 12 11.82 0.67 -20.57
CA ARG A 12 11.65 -0.72 -21.02
C ARG A 12 12.50 -1.69 -20.21
N GLN A 13 13.76 -1.35 -19.92
CA GLN A 13 14.64 -2.18 -19.08
C GLN A 13 14.08 -2.37 -17.66
N ILE A 14 13.42 -1.36 -17.10
CA ILE A 14 12.86 -1.42 -15.75
C ILE A 14 11.52 -2.15 -15.73
N ILE A 15 10.61 -1.80 -16.65
CA ILE A 15 9.24 -2.33 -16.67
C ILE A 15 9.20 -3.80 -17.07
N PHE A 16 10.00 -4.19 -18.08
CA PHE A 16 10.01 -5.57 -18.59
C PHE A 16 11.06 -6.46 -17.96
N ARG A 17 11.78 -5.96 -16.95
CA ARG A 17 12.68 -6.80 -16.17
C ARG A 17 11.89 -7.91 -15.48
N ASN A 18 12.38 -9.15 -15.60
CA ASN A 18 11.79 -10.27 -14.88
C ASN A 18 12.58 -10.55 -13.58
N PRO A 19 12.14 -10.03 -12.43
CA PRO A 19 12.84 -10.20 -11.17
C PRO A 19 12.82 -11.63 -10.64
N GLN A 20 11.94 -12.50 -11.15
CA GLN A 20 11.93 -13.92 -10.80
C GLN A 20 13.14 -14.64 -11.38
N ARG A 21 13.58 -14.24 -12.59
CA ARG A 21 14.74 -14.83 -13.29
C ARG A 21 16.05 -14.14 -12.88
N ASP A 22 16.00 -12.84 -12.62
CA ASP A 22 17.17 -11.99 -12.38
C ASP A 22 17.39 -11.70 -10.89
N CYS A 23 17.17 -12.69 -10.02
CA CYS A 23 17.37 -12.53 -8.59
C CYS A 23 18.40 -13.50 -8.01
N ARG A 24 18.99 -13.13 -6.88
CA ARG A 24 19.77 -14.03 -6.05
C ARG A 24 18.93 -14.47 -4.85
N ILE A 25 18.59 -15.75 -4.82
CA ILE A 25 17.92 -16.34 -3.67
C ILE A 25 18.93 -16.48 -2.54
N ARG A 26 18.57 -15.96 -1.36
CA ARG A 26 19.35 -16.09 -0.13
C ARG A 26 18.48 -16.77 0.92
N GLY A 27 19.08 -17.62 1.75
CA GLY A 27 18.37 -18.42 2.75
C GLY A 27 18.08 -19.84 2.28
N SER A 28 17.39 -20.61 3.11
CA SER A 28 16.96 -21.98 2.82
C SER A 28 15.51 -22.04 2.39
N ALA A 29 15.07 -23.17 1.82
CA ALA A 29 13.68 -23.39 1.46
C ALA A 29 12.74 -23.30 2.68
N GLU A 30 13.24 -23.67 3.87
CA GLU A 30 12.50 -23.63 5.13
C GLU A 30 12.13 -22.20 5.54
N ASP A 31 12.93 -21.19 5.17
CA ASP A 31 12.63 -19.77 5.45
C ASP A 31 11.37 -19.28 4.71
N TRP A 32 10.92 -20.04 3.71
CA TRP A 32 9.74 -19.74 2.89
C TRP A 32 8.49 -20.50 3.33
N GLU A 33 8.62 -21.43 4.28
CA GLU A 33 7.49 -22.16 4.82
C GLU A 33 6.51 -21.21 5.52
N GLY A 34 5.23 -21.41 5.26
CA GLY A 34 4.17 -20.57 5.84
C GLY A 34 3.97 -19.20 5.16
N LEU A 35 4.76 -18.87 4.11
CA LEU A 35 4.50 -17.69 3.30
C LEU A 35 3.27 -17.92 2.40
N PRO A 36 2.21 -17.10 2.51
CA PRO A 36 1.06 -17.24 1.61
C PRO A 36 1.51 -17.14 0.14
N PRO A 37 1.01 -17.99 -0.76
CA PRO A 37 1.39 -17.97 -2.18
C PRO A 37 1.27 -16.61 -2.84
N THR A 38 0.24 -15.84 -2.48
CA THR A 38 -0.01 -14.48 -2.98
C THR A 38 1.01 -13.42 -2.53
N LYS A 39 1.90 -13.76 -1.60
CA LYS A 39 2.95 -12.85 -1.13
C LYS A 39 4.32 -13.14 -1.72
N SER A 40 4.43 -14.17 -2.54
CA SER A 40 5.67 -14.52 -3.22
C SER A 40 5.60 -14.15 -4.68
N LEU A 41 6.56 -13.35 -5.15
CA LEU A 41 6.67 -13.00 -6.57
C LEU A 41 6.87 -14.24 -7.45
N PHE A 42 7.50 -15.29 -6.91
CA PHE A 42 7.70 -16.56 -7.63
C PHE A 42 6.40 -17.30 -7.96
N ASN A 43 5.31 -17.00 -7.29
CA ASN A 43 4.00 -17.57 -7.54
C ASN A 43 3.10 -16.66 -8.41
N SER A 44 3.58 -15.48 -8.77
CA SER A 44 2.86 -14.57 -9.66
C SER A 44 3.00 -15.06 -11.10
N PRO A 45 1.97 -14.89 -11.97
CA PRO A 45 2.09 -15.15 -13.39
C PRO A 45 3.26 -14.37 -14.00
N GLU A 46 3.85 -14.89 -15.07
CA GLU A 46 4.95 -14.21 -15.76
C GLU A 46 4.50 -12.83 -16.28
N GLY A 47 5.32 -11.82 -16.06
CA GLY A 47 5.03 -10.44 -16.48
C GLY A 47 4.00 -9.71 -15.60
N VAL A 48 3.55 -10.30 -14.50
CA VAL A 48 2.56 -9.70 -13.60
C VAL A 48 3.20 -9.35 -12.26
N GLY A 49 2.93 -8.14 -11.79
CA GLY A 49 3.38 -7.62 -10.49
C GLY A 49 4.64 -6.79 -10.59
N LEU A 50 4.86 -5.98 -9.56
CA LEU A 50 6.03 -5.14 -9.40
C LEU A 50 6.83 -5.62 -8.19
N PRO A 51 8.17 -5.70 -8.28
CA PRO A 51 9.00 -6.13 -7.16
C PRO A 51 8.90 -5.13 -6.00
N ILE A 52 8.71 -5.65 -4.79
CA ILE A 52 8.70 -4.84 -3.57
C ILE A 52 10.15 -4.46 -3.24
N GLY A 53 10.37 -3.16 -3.01
CA GLY A 53 11.69 -2.63 -2.62
C GLY A 53 12.35 -1.75 -3.67
N ASP A 54 11.96 -1.84 -4.92
CA ASP A 54 12.44 -0.95 -5.95
C ASP A 54 11.75 0.41 -5.87
N LEU A 55 12.54 1.49 -5.91
CA LEU A 55 12.03 2.86 -5.86
C LEU A 55 11.10 3.17 -7.05
N THR A 56 11.44 2.65 -8.21
CA THR A 56 10.65 2.78 -9.44
C THR A 56 9.29 2.08 -9.36
N SER A 57 9.19 0.96 -8.63
CA SER A 57 7.91 0.26 -8.43
C SER A 57 6.87 1.15 -7.73
N GLN A 58 7.30 1.96 -6.76
CA GLN A 58 6.40 2.91 -6.10
C GLN A 58 5.93 4.01 -7.04
N LEU A 59 6.84 4.53 -7.89
CA LEU A 59 6.50 5.54 -8.88
C LEU A 59 5.49 4.99 -9.90
N PHE A 60 5.77 3.83 -10.48
CA PHE A 60 4.89 3.21 -11.48
C PHE A 60 3.52 2.82 -10.90
N SER A 61 3.49 2.25 -9.68
CA SER A 61 2.22 1.98 -8.99
C SER A 61 1.39 3.25 -8.79
N ASN A 62 2.03 4.36 -8.44
CA ASN A 62 1.32 5.62 -8.24
C ASN A 62 0.81 6.22 -9.56
N ILE A 63 1.57 6.12 -10.65
CA ILE A 63 1.12 6.53 -11.99
C ILE A 63 -0.06 5.66 -12.42
N TYR A 64 0.06 4.35 -12.32
CA TYR A 64 -0.96 3.39 -12.70
C TYR A 64 -2.27 3.60 -11.94
N LEU A 65 -2.21 3.71 -10.62
CA LEU A 65 -3.38 3.99 -9.78
C LEU A 65 -3.86 5.46 -9.86
N GLY A 66 -3.15 6.32 -10.54
CA GLY A 66 -3.60 7.67 -10.89
C GLY A 66 -4.89 7.67 -11.72
N GLU A 67 -5.12 6.63 -12.53
CA GLU A 67 -6.37 6.44 -13.27
C GLU A 67 -7.56 6.22 -12.31
N LEU A 68 -7.37 5.44 -11.24
CA LEU A 68 -8.37 5.31 -10.19
C LEU A 68 -8.67 6.66 -9.52
N ASP A 69 -7.64 7.46 -9.23
CA ASP A 69 -7.84 8.81 -8.67
C ASP A 69 -8.67 9.69 -9.59
N GLY A 70 -8.38 9.60 -10.89
CA GLY A 70 -9.15 10.28 -11.95
C GLY A 70 -10.61 9.84 -11.99
N TYR A 71 -10.86 8.55 -11.97
CA TYR A 71 -12.21 7.97 -11.97
C TYR A 71 -13.01 8.40 -10.74
N VAL A 72 -12.45 8.22 -9.54
CA VAL A 72 -13.13 8.55 -8.28
C VAL A 72 -13.43 10.05 -8.17
N LYS A 73 -12.52 10.92 -8.61
CA LYS A 73 -12.69 12.37 -8.48
C LYS A 73 -13.53 12.98 -9.59
N ARG A 74 -13.33 12.56 -10.84
CA ARG A 74 -13.94 13.19 -12.02
C ARG A 74 -15.24 12.52 -12.45
N VAL A 75 -15.29 11.19 -12.42
CA VAL A 75 -16.48 10.42 -12.84
C VAL A 75 -17.43 10.25 -11.67
N LEU A 76 -16.97 9.65 -10.57
CA LEU A 76 -17.77 9.43 -9.36
C LEU A 76 -17.99 10.70 -8.54
N ARG A 77 -17.23 11.77 -8.82
CA ARG A 77 -17.31 13.08 -8.16
C ARG A 77 -17.22 13.02 -6.64
N CYS A 78 -16.44 12.08 -6.11
CA CYS A 78 -16.23 11.95 -4.68
C CYS A 78 -15.41 13.13 -4.15
N LYS A 79 -16.04 14.01 -3.37
CA LYS A 79 -15.41 15.23 -2.84
C LYS A 79 -14.28 14.93 -1.85
N HIS A 80 -14.49 13.95 -0.99
CA HIS A 80 -13.55 13.58 0.07
C HIS A 80 -12.97 12.20 -0.22
N TYR A 81 -11.89 12.18 -0.96
CA TYR A 81 -11.13 11.02 -1.37
C TYR A 81 -9.64 11.25 -1.07
N GLY A 82 -8.95 10.21 -0.65
CA GLY A 82 -7.51 10.20 -0.55
C GLY A 82 -6.96 8.80 -0.71
N ARG A 83 -5.76 8.69 -1.27
CA ARG A 83 -5.03 7.45 -1.48
C ARG A 83 -3.59 7.58 -1.00
N TYR A 84 -3.07 6.50 -0.46
CA TYR A 84 -1.67 6.31 -0.16
C TYR A 84 -1.24 4.93 -0.67
N VAL A 85 -0.50 4.92 -1.75
CA VAL A 85 -0.12 3.72 -2.51
C VAL A 85 -1.38 2.95 -2.93
N ASP A 86 -1.66 1.80 -2.34
CA ASP A 86 -2.81 0.92 -2.58
C ASP A 86 -3.98 1.15 -1.62
N ASP A 87 -3.73 1.76 -0.48
CA ASP A 87 -4.77 2.09 0.50
C ASP A 87 -5.49 3.39 0.14
N PHE A 88 -6.81 3.37 0.02
CA PHE A 88 -7.60 4.57 -0.22
C PHE A 88 -8.84 4.65 0.66
N PHE A 89 -9.36 5.85 0.81
CA PHE A 89 -10.58 6.10 1.56
C PHE A 89 -11.49 7.10 0.84
N ILE A 90 -12.78 6.96 1.07
CA ILE A 90 -13.82 7.89 0.62
C ILE A 90 -14.68 8.25 1.82
N VAL A 91 -14.99 9.53 1.99
CA VAL A 91 -15.87 10.00 3.06
C VAL A 91 -17.10 10.66 2.45
N HIS A 92 -18.28 10.19 2.88
CA HIS A 92 -19.56 10.72 2.40
C HIS A 92 -20.63 10.60 3.50
N PRO A 93 -21.56 11.57 3.66
CA PRO A 93 -22.61 11.50 4.67
C PRO A 93 -23.61 10.36 4.46
N SER A 94 -23.85 9.96 3.21
CA SER A 94 -24.75 8.87 2.87
C SER A 94 -24.04 7.52 2.86
N LYS A 95 -24.38 6.65 3.79
CA LYS A 95 -23.91 5.26 3.83
C LYS A 95 -24.38 4.46 2.60
N ARG A 96 -25.60 4.75 2.11
CA ARG A 96 -26.15 4.10 0.93
C ARG A 96 -25.30 4.38 -0.30
N TYR A 97 -24.95 5.65 -0.52
CA TYR A 97 -24.09 6.06 -1.62
C TYR A 97 -22.73 5.36 -1.56
N LEU A 98 -22.09 5.30 -0.39
CA LEU A 98 -20.81 4.59 -0.23
C LEU A 98 -20.92 3.11 -0.59
N LYS A 99 -22.03 2.45 -0.28
CA LYS A 99 -22.24 1.06 -0.68
C LYS A 99 -22.40 0.89 -2.20
N GLU A 100 -23.04 1.85 -2.85
CA GLU A 100 -23.26 1.85 -4.29
C GLU A 100 -21.93 2.12 -5.06
N LEU A 101 -20.97 2.81 -4.45
CA LEU A 101 -19.64 3.03 -5.06
C LEU A 101 -18.79 1.76 -5.13
N ILE A 102 -18.97 0.83 -4.19
CA ILE A 102 -18.11 -0.38 -4.10
C ILE A 102 -18.15 -1.20 -5.40
N PRO A 103 -19.31 -1.59 -5.95
CA PRO A 103 -19.37 -2.32 -7.21
C PRO A 103 -18.78 -1.52 -8.39
N TRP A 104 -19.01 -0.21 -8.47
CA TRP A 104 -18.48 0.61 -9.56
C TRP A 104 -16.96 0.71 -9.53
N ILE A 105 -16.38 0.89 -8.34
CA ILE A 105 -14.92 0.91 -8.19
C ILE A 105 -14.33 -0.48 -8.48
N ARG A 106 -15.01 -1.56 -8.08
CA ARG A 106 -14.56 -2.93 -8.37
C ARG A 106 -14.55 -3.21 -9.86
N GLU A 107 -15.62 -2.82 -10.56
CA GLU A 107 -15.73 -2.96 -12.01
C GLU A 107 -14.64 -2.16 -12.72
N PHE A 108 -14.45 -0.89 -12.38
CA PHE A 108 -13.41 -0.05 -12.95
C PHE A 108 -12.01 -0.63 -12.74
N LEU A 109 -11.69 -1.07 -11.52
CA LEU A 109 -10.39 -1.68 -11.23
C LEU A 109 -10.16 -2.93 -12.07
N LYS A 110 -11.19 -3.76 -12.25
CA LYS A 110 -11.10 -5.00 -13.00
C LYS A 110 -10.99 -4.76 -14.50
N GLU A 111 -11.85 -3.92 -15.06
CA GLU A 111 -11.99 -3.70 -16.51
C GLU A 111 -10.86 -2.82 -17.07
N GLU A 112 -10.50 -1.74 -16.35
CA GLU A 112 -9.55 -0.74 -16.84
C GLU A 112 -8.12 -0.98 -16.33
N LEU A 113 -7.97 -1.58 -15.16
CA LEU A 113 -6.66 -1.73 -14.53
C LEU A 113 -6.26 -3.19 -14.25
N GLU A 114 -7.08 -4.16 -14.62
CA GLU A 114 -6.83 -5.58 -14.34
C GLU A 114 -6.45 -5.85 -12.86
N LEU A 115 -7.01 -5.02 -11.97
CA LEU A 115 -6.79 -5.11 -10.52
C LEU A 115 -8.04 -5.58 -9.80
N GLU A 116 -7.84 -6.25 -8.67
CA GLU A 116 -8.93 -6.73 -7.84
C GLU A 116 -9.03 -5.97 -6.52
N LEU A 117 -10.24 -5.49 -6.21
CA LEU A 117 -10.54 -4.90 -4.91
C LEU A 117 -10.69 -6.02 -3.87
N HIS A 118 -9.76 -6.09 -2.90
CA HIS A 118 -9.70 -7.16 -1.91
C HIS A 118 -11.00 -7.19 -1.07
N PRO A 119 -11.76 -8.30 -1.11
CA PRO A 119 -13.11 -8.35 -0.52
C PRO A 119 -13.10 -8.15 1.00
N ASP A 120 -12.12 -8.73 1.70
CA ASP A 120 -12.06 -8.74 3.17
C ASP A 120 -11.44 -7.47 3.77
N LYS A 121 -10.96 -6.54 2.94
CA LYS A 121 -10.33 -5.29 3.40
C LYS A 121 -11.21 -4.06 3.21
N ILE A 122 -12.46 -4.24 2.82
CA ILE A 122 -13.40 -3.14 2.65
C ILE A 122 -14.06 -2.84 3.99
N GLU A 123 -13.72 -1.69 4.57
CA GLU A 123 -14.34 -1.22 5.81
C GLU A 123 -15.33 -0.09 5.54
N LEU A 124 -16.58 -0.28 5.94
CA LEU A 124 -17.60 0.76 5.89
C LEU A 124 -18.12 1.07 7.30
N GLN A 125 -17.70 2.19 7.85
CA GLN A 125 -18.04 2.53 9.23
C GLN A 125 -18.35 4.03 9.40
N HIS A 126 -18.96 4.39 10.51
CA HIS A 126 -19.21 5.77 10.86
C HIS A 126 -17.88 6.43 11.30
N TYR A 127 -17.65 7.67 10.87
CA TYR A 127 -16.41 8.41 11.10
C TYR A 127 -16.02 8.54 12.59
N SER A 128 -17.01 8.57 13.51
CA SER A 128 -16.75 8.66 14.95
C SER A 128 -16.03 7.45 15.53
N ARG A 129 -16.14 6.28 14.86
CA ARG A 129 -15.37 5.10 15.27
C ARG A 129 -13.88 5.27 15.02
N GLY A 130 -13.54 6.09 14.04
CA GLY A 130 -12.15 6.26 13.60
C GLY A 130 -11.69 5.14 12.67
N VAL A 131 -10.55 5.33 12.04
CA VAL A 131 -9.97 4.38 11.08
C VAL A 131 -8.49 4.17 11.36
N ALA A 132 -8.03 2.94 11.20
CA ALA A 132 -6.61 2.64 11.18
C ALA A 132 -6.07 2.99 9.79
N PHE A 133 -5.15 3.96 9.71
CA PHE A 133 -4.56 4.39 8.46
C PHE A 133 -3.10 4.78 8.68
N LEU A 134 -2.20 4.25 7.87
CA LEU A 134 -0.75 4.53 7.89
C LEU A 134 -0.09 4.39 9.27
N GLY A 135 -0.44 3.37 10.00
CA GLY A 135 0.13 3.11 11.34
C GLY A 135 -0.41 4.00 12.46
N ALA A 136 -1.39 4.83 12.16
CA ALA A 136 -2.13 5.65 13.12
C ALA A 136 -3.60 5.21 13.19
N TYR A 137 -4.22 5.45 14.34
CA TYR A 137 -5.67 5.37 14.50
C TYR A 137 -6.24 6.78 14.53
N VAL A 138 -6.96 7.14 13.47
CA VAL A 138 -7.47 8.49 13.24
C VAL A 138 -8.92 8.56 13.68
N ARG A 139 -9.23 9.48 14.58
CA ARG A 139 -10.60 9.86 14.99
C ARG A 139 -10.84 11.35 14.70
N PRO A 140 -12.07 11.81 14.70
CA PRO A 140 -12.35 13.24 14.62
C PRO A 140 -11.52 14.00 15.65
N TYR A 141 -10.75 14.98 15.20
CA TYR A 141 -9.92 15.88 16.01
C TYR A 141 -8.80 15.21 16.82
N ARG A 142 -8.58 13.88 16.69
CA ARG A 142 -7.57 13.14 17.46
C ARG A 142 -6.90 12.07 16.61
N LYS A 143 -5.58 11.90 16.81
CA LYS A 143 -4.76 10.85 16.21
C LYS A 143 -4.04 10.08 17.31
N TYR A 144 -4.02 8.76 17.19
CA TYR A 144 -3.32 7.87 18.11
C TYR A 144 -2.37 6.97 17.32
N PRO A 145 -1.18 6.64 17.85
CA PRO A 145 -0.37 5.59 17.23
C PRO A 145 -1.16 4.28 17.26
N SER A 146 -1.04 3.47 16.21
CA SER A 146 -1.65 2.14 16.22
C SER A 146 -1.05 1.28 17.32
N LYS A 147 -1.76 0.25 17.79
CA LYS A 147 -1.25 -0.70 18.79
C LYS A 147 0.09 -1.30 18.36
N ARG A 148 0.26 -1.59 17.08
CA ARG A 148 1.50 -2.11 16.49
C ARG A 148 2.63 -1.09 16.60
N THR A 149 2.38 0.17 16.22
CA THR A 149 3.37 1.25 16.29
C THR A 149 3.77 1.55 17.72
N ALA A 150 2.81 1.65 18.64
CA ALA A 150 3.06 1.88 20.05
C ALA A 150 3.85 0.71 20.69
N GLY A 151 3.49 -0.54 20.37
CA GLY A 151 4.19 -1.73 20.86
C GLY A 151 5.63 -1.81 20.35
N PHE A 152 5.87 -1.49 19.09
CA PHE A 152 7.22 -1.46 18.51
C PHE A 152 8.08 -0.37 19.18
N PHE A 153 7.54 0.83 19.35
CA PHE A 153 8.22 1.92 20.06
C PHE A 153 8.55 1.54 21.50
N GLY A 154 7.59 0.97 22.24
CA GLY A 154 7.78 0.53 23.61
C GLY A 154 8.90 -0.50 23.75
N LYS A 155 8.96 -1.50 22.86
CA LYS A 155 10.04 -2.50 22.85
C LYS A 155 11.41 -1.86 22.59
N ARG A 156 11.52 -0.97 21.60
CA ARG A 156 12.78 -0.26 21.30
C ARG A 156 13.20 0.67 22.45
N TYR A 157 12.26 1.41 23.02
CA TYR A 157 12.54 2.29 24.17
C TYR A 157 13.05 1.51 25.39
N THR A 158 12.41 0.40 25.72
CA THR A 158 12.85 -0.47 26.82
C THR A 158 14.25 -1.06 26.55
N GLY A 159 14.52 -1.47 25.33
CA GLY A 159 15.84 -1.94 24.91
C GLY A 159 16.91 -0.86 24.99
N TRP A 160 16.58 0.37 24.58
CA TRP A 160 17.48 1.50 24.68
C TRP A 160 17.75 1.86 26.15
N LYS A 161 16.71 1.96 26.98
CA LYS A 161 16.84 2.28 28.41
C LYS A 161 17.72 1.29 29.16
N LYS A 162 17.76 0.01 28.76
CA LYS A 162 18.67 -1.00 29.34
C LYS A 162 20.14 -0.80 28.93
N ARG A 163 20.41 -0.11 27.80
CA ARG A 163 21.77 0.10 27.27
C ARG A 163 22.41 1.41 27.73
N VAL A 164 21.60 2.36 28.17
CA VAL A 164 22.11 3.63 28.73
C VAL A 164 22.60 3.37 30.13
N PRO A 165 23.88 3.63 30.46
CA PRO A 165 24.37 3.57 31.80
C PRO A 165 23.52 4.49 32.68
N LYS A 166 23.13 4.00 33.86
CA LYS A 166 22.56 4.89 34.88
C LYS A 166 23.70 5.80 35.32
N GLU A 167 23.70 7.04 34.89
CA GLU A 167 24.58 8.06 35.49
C GLU A 167 24.25 8.08 36.97
N ASN A 168 25.29 7.85 37.80
CA ASN A 168 25.18 8.05 39.21
C ASN A 168 24.81 9.53 39.44
N PRO A 169 23.74 9.85 40.18
CA PRO A 169 23.50 11.22 40.60
C PRO A 169 24.66 11.62 41.51
N LEU A 170 25.37 12.68 41.11
CA LEU A 170 26.31 13.41 41.94
C LEU A 170 25.61 14.00 43.16
#